data_5049a7f553fa65d4aa24370878de119d
#
_entry.id   5049a7f553fa65d4aa24370878de119d
#
_cell.length_a   1.000
_cell.length_b   1.000
_cell.length_c   1.000
_cell.angle_alpha   90.00
_cell.angle_beta   90.00
_cell.angle_gamma   90.00
#
_symmetry.space_group_name_H-M   'P 1'
#
loop_
_entity.id
_entity.type
_entity.pdbx_description
1 polymer ?
#
loop_
_entity_poly.entity_id
_entity_poly.type
_entity_poly.pdbx_seq_one_letter_code
_entity_poly.pdbx_strand_id
1 'polypeptide(L)'
;MLTARVDGTDIAYTDSGGDRPAIVLSHGYLMDHAMFDPQLAVLAPEFRVITWDERGFGETSASGPFSYWDSARDVLGLLDHLGLDRAVLGGMSQGGFLSLRAALLAPGRVRALVLIDTQAGQEDPAVAPGYEQMEEIWLAQGPEPVQEIVASIILGGIDPQPWYAKWAQLDREGLTHSFRCLMDRDDITGRLGEISIPALILHGTADAAIPMAKAEVLRDGLGGPAELIPVEGGSHASNLSHPDRVNAALLGFLRSLPG
;
A
#
# COMPACT_ATOMS: atom_id res chain seq x y z
N MET A 1 -13.80 -13.65 0.55
CA MET A 1 -12.66 -13.29 1.44
C MET A 1 -12.93 -13.75 2.87
N LEU A 2 -11.92 -13.70 3.75
CA LEU A 2 -12.03 -13.88 5.20
C LEU A 2 -12.28 -12.51 5.85
N THR A 3 -12.77 -12.50 7.09
CA THR A 3 -13.03 -11.24 7.82
C THR A 3 -12.40 -11.30 9.21
N ALA A 4 -11.68 -10.25 9.59
CA ALA A 4 -11.15 -10.03 10.93
C ALA A 4 -11.86 -8.85 11.59
N ARG A 5 -12.29 -8.98 12.85
CA ARG A 5 -12.81 -7.85 13.62
C ARG A 5 -11.66 -7.15 14.34
N VAL A 6 -11.32 -5.94 13.89
CA VAL A 6 -10.23 -5.13 14.44
C VAL A 6 -10.78 -3.76 14.83
N ASP A 7 -10.66 -3.39 16.09
CA ASP A 7 -11.07 -2.09 16.65
C ASP A 7 -12.42 -1.56 16.14
N GLY A 8 -13.40 -2.46 16.05
CA GLY A 8 -14.74 -2.12 15.61
C GLY A 8 -14.94 -2.08 14.09
N THR A 9 -13.93 -2.38 13.30
CA THR A 9 -13.99 -2.50 11.83
C THR A 9 -13.90 -3.96 11.41
N ASP A 10 -14.71 -4.36 10.44
CA ASP A 10 -14.64 -5.67 9.80
C ASP A 10 -13.66 -5.55 8.62
N ILE A 11 -12.44 -6.06 8.81
CA ILE A 11 -11.36 -6.03 7.82
C ILE A 11 -11.45 -7.29 6.94
N ALA A 12 -11.62 -7.09 5.66
CA ALA A 12 -11.59 -8.17 4.68
C ALA A 12 -10.16 -8.49 4.27
N TYR A 13 -9.82 -9.78 4.21
CA TYR A 13 -8.46 -10.21 3.86
C TYR A 13 -8.44 -11.59 3.17
N THR A 14 -7.31 -11.90 2.53
CA THR A 14 -6.95 -13.23 2.07
C THR A 14 -5.73 -13.74 2.85
N ASP A 15 -5.57 -15.04 2.94
CA ASP A 15 -4.46 -15.69 3.63
C ASP A 15 -4.10 -16.99 2.91
N SER A 16 -2.88 -17.10 2.44
CA SER A 16 -2.37 -18.31 1.80
C SER A 16 -2.16 -19.48 2.77
N GLY A 17 -2.21 -19.18 4.07
CA GLY A 17 -2.07 -20.19 5.14
C GLY A 17 -0.64 -20.72 5.35
N GLY A 18 -0.52 -21.66 6.28
CA GLY A 18 0.74 -22.33 6.62
C GLY A 18 1.56 -21.61 7.70
N ASP A 19 2.64 -22.28 8.15
CA ASP A 19 3.51 -21.80 9.25
C ASP A 19 4.79 -21.11 8.76
N ARG A 20 4.83 -20.75 7.49
CA ARG A 20 5.95 -20.05 6.86
C ARG A 20 6.04 -18.61 7.35
N PRO A 21 7.23 -17.95 7.22
CA PRO A 21 7.34 -16.53 7.52
C PRO A 21 6.29 -15.71 6.79
N ALA A 22 5.60 -14.83 7.53
CA ALA A 22 4.47 -14.07 7.00
C ALA A 22 4.89 -12.73 6.39
N ILE A 23 4.22 -12.37 5.30
CA ILE A 23 4.20 -11.04 4.71
C ILE A 23 2.76 -10.57 4.57
N VAL A 24 2.49 -9.35 5.02
CA VAL A 24 1.20 -8.67 4.84
C VAL A 24 1.40 -7.55 3.83
N LEU A 25 0.59 -7.54 2.77
CA LEU A 25 0.67 -6.57 1.67
C LEU A 25 -0.58 -5.69 1.66
N SER A 26 -0.35 -4.37 1.75
CA SER A 26 -1.37 -3.32 1.78
C SER A 26 -1.42 -2.61 0.44
N HIS A 27 -2.61 -2.48 -0.13
CA HIS A 27 -2.82 -1.94 -1.47
C HIS A 27 -2.69 -0.41 -1.55
N GLY A 28 -2.69 0.13 -2.80
CA GLY A 28 -2.70 1.56 -3.10
C GLY A 28 -4.12 2.16 -3.07
N TYR A 29 -4.18 3.50 -3.07
CA TYR A 29 -5.45 4.23 -3.16
C TYR A 29 -6.24 3.82 -4.42
N LEU A 30 -7.56 3.68 -4.30
CA LEU A 30 -8.48 3.18 -5.34
C LEU A 30 -8.21 1.74 -5.80
N MET A 31 -7.35 1.00 -5.10
CA MET A 31 -7.07 -0.41 -5.36
C MET A 31 -7.72 -1.29 -4.28
N ASP A 32 -7.51 -2.59 -4.34
CA ASP A 32 -7.88 -3.57 -3.32
C ASP A 32 -6.82 -4.68 -3.25
N HIS A 33 -7.06 -5.68 -2.41
CA HIS A 33 -6.17 -6.84 -2.20
C HIS A 33 -5.71 -7.50 -3.50
N ALA A 34 -6.57 -7.53 -4.55
CA ALA A 34 -6.27 -8.25 -5.80
C ALA A 34 -5.14 -7.59 -6.62
N MET A 35 -4.72 -6.37 -6.28
CA MET A 35 -3.53 -5.80 -6.93
C MET A 35 -2.27 -6.62 -6.68
N PHE A 36 -2.27 -7.45 -5.65
CA PHE A 36 -1.13 -8.31 -5.31
C PHE A 36 -1.26 -9.76 -5.82
N ASP A 37 -2.24 -10.08 -6.67
CA ASP A 37 -2.37 -11.41 -7.26
C ASP A 37 -1.10 -11.91 -7.97
N PRO A 38 -0.35 -11.06 -8.73
CA PRO A 38 0.92 -11.48 -9.32
C PRO A 38 2.01 -11.78 -8.29
N GLN A 39 2.01 -11.10 -7.14
CA GLN A 39 2.94 -11.31 -6.03
C GLN A 39 2.53 -12.54 -5.23
N LEU A 40 1.25 -12.70 -4.95
CA LEU A 40 0.69 -13.86 -4.24
C LEU A 40 1.07 -15.17 -4.95
N ALA A 41 0.90 -15.23 -6.26
CA ALA A 41 1.20 -16.42 -7.05
C ALA A 41 2.66 -16.89 -6.90
N VAL A 42 3.59 -15.95 -6.78
CA VAL A 42 5.03 -16.24 -6.71
C VAL A 42 5.52 -16.42 -5.26
N LEU A 43 4.95 -15.69 -4.31
CA LEU A 43 5.41 -15.70 -2.91
C LEU A 43 4.78 -16.85 -2.10
N ALA A 44 3.53 -17.24 -2.36
CA ALA A 44 2.80 -18.22 -1.58
C ALA A 44 3.47 -19.61 -1.48
N PRO A 45 4.29 -20.10 -2.42
CA PRO A 45 5.04 -21.33 -2.25
C PRO A 45 6.06 -21.30 -1.10
N GLU A 46 6.61 -20.13 -0.74
CA GLU A 46 7.69 -19.99 0.25
C GLU A 46 7.31 -19.19 1.49
N PHE A 47 6.28 -18.35 1.39
CA PHE A 47 5.84 -17.43 2.45
C PHE A 47 4.35 -17.60 2.73
N ARG A 48 3.90 -17.25 3.93
CA ARG A 48 2.48 -17.02 4.21
C ARG A 48 2.15 -15.60 3.78
N VAL A 49 1.38 -15.46 2.73
CA VAL A 49 1.04 -14.17 2.13
C VAL A 49 -0.38 -13.79 2.54
N ILE A 50 -0.49 -12.63 3.16
CA ILE A 50 -1.76 -12.02 3.54
C ILE A 50 -1.92 -10.74 2.71
N THR A 51 -3.06 -10.60 2.02
CA THR A 51 -3.48 -9.34 1.39
C THR A 51 -4.83 -8.94 1.98
N TRP A 52 -5.09 -7.66 2.11
CA TRP A 52 -6.27 -7.16 2.80
C TRP A 52 -6.77 -5.88 2.15
N ASP A 53 -8.03 -5.55 2.41
CA ASP A 53 -8.65 -4.32 1.94
C ASP A 53 -8.62 -3.28 3.06
N GLU A 54 -8.01 -2.12 2.79
CA GLU A 54 -8.03 -0.97 3.68
C GLU A 54 -9.43 -0.37 3.76
N ARG A 55 -9.68 0.40 4.83
CA ARG A 55 -10.96 1.08 5.05
C ARG A 55 -11.41 1.89 3.83
N GLY A 56 -12.64 1.66 3.38
CA GLY A 56 -13.26 2.32 2.22
C GLY A 56 -12.95 1.70 0.87
N PHE A 57 -12.24 0.55 0.85
CA PHE A 57 -11.90 -0.16 -0.37
C PHE A 57 -12.27 -1.64 -0.30
N GLY A 58 -12.46 -2.25 -1.48
CA GLY A 58 -12.79 -3.66 -1.62
C GLY A 58 -14.03 -4.03 -0.79
N GLU A 59 -13.88 -5.00 0.11
CA GLU A 59 -14.95 -5.48 1.00
C GLU A 59 -14.87 -4.86 2.41
N THR A 60 -13.94 -3.92 2.67
CA THR A 60 -13.81 -3.23 3.97
C THR A 60 -14.43 -1.85 3.91
N SER A 61 -15.51 -1.63 4.67
CA SER A 61 -16.20 -0.33 4.73
C SER A 61 -15.43 0.69 5.58
N ALA A 62 -15.59 1.98 5.25
CA ALA A 62 -15.20 3.09 6.10
C ALA A 62 -16.47 3.75 6.67
N SER A 63 -16.68 3.68 7.97
CA SER A 63 -17.86 4.22 8.65
C SER A 63 -17.68 5.64 9.22
N GLY A 64 -16.56 6.29 8.94
CA GLY A 64 -16.23 7.63 9.42
C GLY A 64 -14.78 8.00 9.13
N PRO A 65 -14.36 9.23 9.48
CA PRO A 65 -13.01 9.71 9.28
C PRO A 65 -11.97 8.81 9.97
N PHE A 66 -10.84 8.61 9.31
CA PHE A 66 -9.70 7.85 9.82
C PHE A 66 -8.39 8.42 9.26
N SER A 67 -7.28 7.99 9.78
CA SER A 67 -5.92 8.36 9.37
C SER A 67 -5.08 7.12 9.04
N TYR A 68 -3.93 7.29 8.40
CA TYR A 68 -3.00 6.16 8.21
C TYR A 68 -2.41 5.62 9.53
N TRP A 69 -2.54 6.34 10.64
CA TRP A 69 -2.25 5.78 11.96
C TRP A 69 -3.31 4.77 12.39
N ASP A 70 -4.58 4.97 11.98
CA ASP A 70 -5.64 4.01 12.22
C ASP A 70 -5.48 2.79 11.31
N SER A 71 -5.18 2.98 10.02
CA SER A 71 -4.83 1.87 9.10
C SER A 71 -3.60 1.09 9.56
N ALA A 72 -2.62 1.77 10.18
CA ALA A 72 -1.47 1.10 10.80
C ALA A 72 -1.88 0.24 12.01
N ARG A 73 -2.86 0.69 12.81
CA ARG A 73 -3.43 -0.15 13.90
C ARG A 73 -4.24 -1.31 13.34
N ASP A 74 -4.94 -1.11 12.22
CA ASP A 74 -5.69 -2.18 11.55
C ASP A 74 -4.78 -3.33 11.13
N VAL A 75 -3.65 -3.04 10.44
CA VAL A 75 -2.73 -4.11 10.04
C VAL A 75 -2.09 -4.79 11.25
N LEU A 76 -1.77 -4.05 12.32
CA LEU A 76 -1.26 -4.64 13.57
C LEU A 76 -2.32 -5.52 14.25
N GLY A 77 -3.58 -5.08 14.29
CA GLY A 77 -4.71 -5.85 14.78
C GLY A 77 -5.01 -7.09 13.92
N LEU A 78 -4.77 -7.01 12.61
CA LEU A 78 -4.84 -8.17 11.72
C LEU A 78 -3.75 -9.20 12.07
N LEU A 79 -2.53 -8.77 12.40
CA LEU A 79 -1.49 -9.67 12.92
C LEU A 79 -1.96 -10.38 14.22
N ASP A 80 -2.59 -9.64 15.14
CA ASP A 80 -3.11 -10.22 16.39
C ASP A 80 -4.21 -11.23 16.11
N HIS A 81 -5.15 -10.93 15.21
CA HIS A 81 -6.21 -11.85 14.79
C HIS A 81 -5.65 -13.15 14.20
N LEU A 82 -4.56 -13.05 13.44
CA LEU A 82 -3.91 -14.19 12.78
C LEU A 82 -2.93 -14.95 13.68
N GLY A 83 -2.73 -14.51 14.94
CA GLY A 83 -1.76 -15.09 15.88
C GLY A 83 -0.32 -14.92 15.42
N LEU A 84 -0.01 -13.86 14.69
CA LEU A 84 1.33 -13.56 14.20
C LEU A 84 2.04 -12.59 15.15
N ASP A 85 3.10 -13.03 15.80
CA ASP A 85 3.91 -12.17 16.66
C ASP A 85 4.55 -11.03 15.86
N ARG A 86 5.05 -11.33 14.67
CA ARG A 86 5.65 -10.36 13.75
C ARG A 86 5.54 -10.81 12.30
N ALA A 87 5.53 -9.87 11.37
CA ALA A 87 5.53 -10.12 9.94
C ALA A 87 6.38 -9.11 9.19
N VAL A 88 6.70 -9.40 7.92
CA VAL A 88 7.10 -8.37 6.97
C VAL A 88 5.86 -7.59 6.60
N LEU A 89 5.90 -6.26 6.72
CA LEU A 89 4.84 -5.40 6.22
C LEU A 89 5.28 -4.76 4.91
N GLY A 90 4.42 -4.84 3.93
CA GLY A 90 4.66 -4.23 2.64
C GLY A 90 3.44 -3.53 2.10
N GLY A 91 3.66 -2.61 1.17
CA GLY A 91 2.54 -1.96 0.53
C GLY A 91 2.97 -1.05 -0.59
N MET A 92 2.01 -0.81 -1.47
CA MET A 92 2.13 0.11 -2.59
C MET A 92 1.49 1.45 -2.21
N SER A 93 2.16 2.58 -2.52
CA SER A 93 1.61 3.92 -2.30
C SER A 93 1.11 4.10 -0.86
N GLN A 94 -0.20 4.29 -0.64
CA GLN A 94 -0.79 4.38 0.73
C GLN A 94 -0.47 3.16 1.60
N GLY A 95 -0.39 1.97 1.03
CA GLY A 95 0.01 0.77 1.77
C GLY A 95 1.42 0.88 2.36
N GLY A 96 2.31 1.63 1.70
CA GLY A 96 3.60 2.03 2.25
C GLY A 96 3.48 3.08 3.37
N PHE A 97 2.55 4.04 3.24
CA PHE A 97 2.32 5.08 4.27
C PHE A 97 1.93 4.44 5.61
N LEU A 98 0.98 3.50 5.58
CA LEU A 98 0.56 2.81 6.80
C LEU A 98 1.62 1.84 7.32
N SER A 99 2.37 1.15 6.44
CA SER A 99 3.43 0.22 6.84
C SER A 99 4.57 0.92 7.59
N LEU A 100 4.97 2.12 7.14
CA LEU A 100 5.93 2.98 7.85
C LEU A 100 5.40 3.37 9.23
N ARG A 101 4.12 3.75 9.33
CA ARG A 101 3.50 4.11 10.62
C ARG A 101 3.35 2.91 11.55
N ALA A 102 3.04 1.73 11.03
CA ALA A 102 3.02 0.49 11.81
C ALA A 102 4.40 0.17 12.41
N ALA A 103 5.47 0.36 11.64
CA ALA A 103 6.84 0.20 12.13
C ALA A 103 7.21 1.21 13.23
N LEU A 104 6.71 2.45 13.15
CA LEU A 104 6.87 3.47 14.19
C LEU A 104 6.06 3.17 15.45
N LEU A 105 4.84 2.64 15.30
CA LEU A 105 3.96 2.29 16.43
C LEU A 105 4.44 1.06 17.19
N ALA A 106 4.87 0.04 16.46
CA ALA A 106 5.18 -1.27 17.03
C ALA A 106 6.40 -1.91 16.35
N PRO A 107 7.63 -1.37 16.56
CA PRO A 107 8.82 -1.82 15.86
C PRO A 107 9.13 -3.31 16.10
N GLY A 108 8.74 -3.87 17.24
CA GLY A 108 8.90 -5.30 17.55
C GLY A 108 7.97 -6.23 16.75
N ARG A 109 6.90 -5.70 16.15
CA ARG A 109 5.92 -6.44 15.36
C ARG A 109 6.26 -6.48 13.85
N VAL A 110 7.15 -5.60 13.40
CA VAL A 110 7.54 -5.49 11.99
C VAL A 110 8.95 -6.05 11.82
N ARG A 111 9.05 -7.10 11.01
CA ARG A 111 10.32 -7.80 10.76
C ARG A 111 11.19 -7.07 9.74
N ALA A 112 10.56 -6.56 8.70
CA ALA A 112 11.15 -5.79 7.62
C ALA A 112 10.04 -5.02 6.88
N LEU A 113 10.41 -4.05 6.07
CA LEU A 113 9.50 -3.30 5.20
C LEU A 113 9.71 -3.62 3.73
N VAL A 114 8.62 -3.65 2.96
CA VAL A 114 8.60 -3.64 1.50
C VAL A 114 7.80 -2.42 1.05
N LEU A 115 8.48 -1.44 0.49
CA LEU A 115 7.92 -0.13 0.15
C LEU A 115 7.90 0.00 -1.38
N ILE A 116 6.71 -0.03 -1.97
CA ILE A 116 6.51 0.00 -3.43
C ILE A 116 5.85 1.32 -3.81
N ASP A 117 6.51 2.11 -4.68
CA ASP A 117 5.96 3.36 -5.24
C ASP A 117 5.35 4.28 -4.16
N THR A 118 6.10 4.56 -3.09
CA THR A 118 5.60 5.23 -1.90
C THR A 118 6.55 6.31 -1.38
N GLN A 119 6.12 7.03 -0.35
CA GLN A 119 6.85 8.14 0.29
C GLN A 119 6.51 8.24 1.78
N ALA A 120 7.21 9.13 2.51
CA ALA A 120 6.94 9.42 3.93
C ALA A 120 6.28 10.80 4.14
N GLY A 121 6.31 11.68 3.14
CA GLY A 121 5.83 13.05 3.23
C GLY A 121 4.35 13.22 2.91
N GLN A 122 3.93 14.47 2.98
CA GLN A 122 2.61 14.91 2.52
C GLN A 122 2.56 14.97 0.99
N GLU A 123 1.34 15.22 0.47
CA GLU A 123 1.14 15.50 -0.93
C GLU A 123 1.80 16.82 -1.34
N ASP A 124 2.25 16.90 -2.58
CA ASP A 124 2.79 18.15 -3.12
C ASP A 124 1.64 19.17 -3.24
N PRO A 125 1.75 20.35 -2.58
CA PRO A 125 0.72 21.38 -2.70
C PRO A 125 0.44 21.84 -4.14
N ALA A 126 1.36 21.59 -5.07
CA ALA A 126 1.15 21.94 -6.47
C ALA A 126 0.17 21.01 -7.20
N VAL A 127 0.08 19.75 -6.77
CA VAL A 127 -0.82 18.74 -7.41
C VAL A 127 -2.11 18.52 -6.62
N ALA A 128 -2.11 18.83 -5.33
CA ALA A 128 -3.26 18.62 -4.43
C ALA A 128 -4.59 19.18 -4.99
N PRO A 129 -4.67 20.43 -5.56
CA PRO A 129 -5.91 20.95 -6.12
C PRO A 129 -6.47 20.11 -7.28
N GLY A 130 -5.59 19.47 -8.05
CA GLY A 130 -6.01 18.58 -9.13
C GLY A 130 -6.67 17.30 -8.62
N TYR A 131 -6.14 16.72 -7.53
CA TYR A 131 -6.73 15.57 -6.88
C TYR A 131 -8.08 15.91 -6.23
N GLU A 132 -8.18 17.05 -5.55
CA GLU A 132 -9.43 17.53 -4.96
C GLU A 132 -10.52 17.71 -6.01
N GLN A 133 -10.18 18.30 -7.17
CA GLN A 133 -11.12 18.45 -8.28
C GLN A 133 -11.58 17.10 -8.85
N MET A 134 -10.68 16.14 -9.00
CA MET A 134 -11.04 14.79 -9.46
C MET A 134 -11.96 14.09 -8.46
N GLU A 135 -11.72 14.22 -7.16
CA GLU A 135 -12.59 13.68 -6.13
C GLU A 135 -13.98 14.31 -6.18
N GLU A 136 -14.07 15.65 -6.24
CA GLU A 136 -15.36 16.35 -6.33
C GLU A 136 -16.21 15.83 -7.51
N ILE A 137 -15.57 15.65 -8.68
CA ILE A 137 -16.24 15.10 -9.88
C ILE A 137 -16.69 13.67 -9.62
N TRP A 138 -15.82 12.83 -9.05
CA TRP A 138 -16.13 11.43 -8.74
C TRP A 138 -17.31 11.30 -7.77
N LEU A 139 -17.30 12.05 -6.68
CA LEU A 139 -18.37 12.01 -5.68
C LEU A 139 -19.71 12.49 -6.26
N ALA A 140 -19.68 13.50 -7.12
CA ALA A 140 -20.89 14.07 -7.71
C ALA A 140 -21.47 13.22 -8.86
N GLN A 141 -20.61 12.65 -9.73
CA GLN A 141 -21.01 12.09 -11.01
C GLN A 141 -20.66 10.61 -11.19
N GLY A 142 -19.81 10.04 -10.30
CA GLY A 142 -19.21 8.71 -10.45
C GLY A 142 -17.82 8.78 -11.09
N PRO A 143 -17.17 7.61 -11.27
CA PRO A 143 -15.80 7.57 -11.78
C PRO A 143 -15.65 7.93 -13.27
N GLU A 144 -16.67 7.70 -14.08
CA GLU A 144 -16.58 7.74 -15.54
C GLU A 144 -15.94 9.04 -16.09
N PRO A 145 -16.25 10.26 -15.58
CA PRO A 145 -15.66 11.47 -16.13
C PRO A 145 -14.15 11.62 -15.87
N VAL A 146 -13.61 10.95 -14.86
CA VAL A 146 -12.21 11.10 -14.41
C VAL A 146 -11.42 9.79 -14.47
N GLN A 147 -12.06 8.65 -14.68
CA GLN A 147 -11.42 7.33 -14.58
C GLN A 147 -10.22 7.15 -15.52
N GLU A 148 -10.23 7.72 -16.71
CA GLU A 148 -9.11 7.62 -17.66
C GLU A 148 -7.88 8.35 -17.13
N ILE A 149 -8.07 9.54 -16.55
CA ILE A 149 -6.98 10.32 -15.96
C ILE A 149 -6.42 9.56 -14.73
N VAL A 150 -7.29 9.10 -13.86
CA VAL A 150 -6.91 8.33 -12.67
C VAL A 150 -6.16 7.05 -13.06
N ALA A 151 -6.66 6.32 -14.07
CA ALA A 151 -5.99 5.12 -14.58
C ALA A 151 -4.61 5.45 -15.16
N SER A 152 -4.47 6.55 -15.87
CA SER A 152 -3.18 6.96 -16.43
C SER A 152 -2.15 7.28 -15.33
N ILE A 153 -2.59 7.84 -14.21
CA ILE A 153 -1.72 8.14 -13.07
C ILE A 153 -1.31 6.85 -12.33
N ILE A 154 -2.27 5.96 -12.02
CA ILE A 154 -2.02 4.78 -11.19
C ILE A 154 -1.44 3.62 -12.01
N LEU A 155 -2.10 3.28 -13.11
CA LEU A 155 -1.84 2.05 -13.87
C LEU A 155 -0.84 2.27 -15.02
N GLY A 156 -0.72 3.51 -15.52
CA GLY A 156 0.08 3.78 -16.70
C GLY A 156 -0.48 3.04 -17.93
N GLY A 157 0.30 2.11 -18.50
CA GLY A 157 -0.10 1.34 -19.69
C GLY A 157 -0.81 0.02 -19.43
N ILE A 158 -1.20 -0.29 -18.18
CA ILE A 158 -1.94 -1.51 -17.84
C ILE A 158 -3.39 -1.37 -18.30
N ASP A 159 -4.03 -2.49 -18.74
CA ASP A 159 -5.46 -2.51 -19.04
C ASP A 159 -6.29 -2.07 -17.82
N PRO A 160 -7.01 -0.94 -17.88
CA PRO A 160 -7.73 -0.41 -16.74
C PRO A 160 -9.12 -1.05 -16.55
N GLN A 161 -9.63 -1.84 -17.51
CA GLN A 161 -11.01 -2.32 -17.49
C GLN A 161 -11.38 -3.09 -16.22
N PRO A 162 -10.54 -3.98 -15.66
CA PRO A 162 -10.86 -4.65 -14.40
C PRO A 162 -11.03 -3.67 -13.23
N TRP A 163 -10.28 -2.57 -13.23
CA TRP A 163 -10.33 -1.55 -12.19
C TRP A 163 -11.53 -0.61 -12.36
N TYR A 164 -11.89 -0.24 -13.58
CA TYR A 164 -13.10 0.54 -13.84
C TYR A 164 -14.35 -0.16 -13.29
N ALA A 165 -14.46 -1.48 -13.46
CA ALA A 165 -15.57 -2.25 -12.91
C ALA A 165 -15.62 -2.22 -11.37
N LYS A 166 -14.47 -2.20 -10.69
CA LYS A 166 -14.37 -2.07 -9.24
C LYS A 166 -14.67 -0.65 -8.78
N TRP A 167 -14.11 0.36 -9.45
CA TRP A 167 -14.31 1.77 -9.14
C TRP A 167 -15.79 2.19 -9.23
N ALA A 168 -16.53 1.65 -10.17
CA ALA A 168 -17.97 1.89 -10.30
C ALA A 168 -18.79 1.39 -9.10
N GLN A 169 -18.23 0.48 -8.27
CA GLN A 169 -18.88 -0.12 -7.11
C GLN A 169 -18.44 0.50 -5.77
N LEU A 170 -17.45 1.41 -5.78
CA LEU A 170 -16.97 2.03 -4.55
C LEU A 170 -18.08 2.86 -3.89
N ASP A 171 -18.23 2.69 -2.58
CA ASP A 171 -19.10 3.54 -1.78
C ASP A 171 -18.55 4.97 -1.73
N ARG A 172 -19.36 5.93 -2.17
CA ARG A 172 -18.94 7.33 -2.26
C ARG A 172 -18.71 7.99 -0.90
N GLU A 173 -19.49 7.62 0.12
CA GLU A 173 -19.29 8.13 1.48
C GLU A 173 -17.98 7.62 2.06
N GLY A 174 -17.72 6.31 1.95
CA GLY A 174 -16.45 5.69 2.35
C GLY A 174 -15.25 6.27 1.59
N LEU A 175 -15.42 6.55 0.29
CA LEU A 175 -14.38 7.18 -0.53
C LEU A 175 -13.98 8.56 -0.03
N THR A 176 -14.96 9.39 0.42
CA THR A 176 -14.66 10.71 1.01
C THR A 176 -13.73 10.59 2.22
N HIS A 177 -13.97 9.61 3.09
CA HIS A 177 -13.10 9.39 4.26
C HIS A 177 -11.70 8.93 3.86
N SER A 178 -11.62 8.02 2.88
CA SER A 178 -10.34 7.51 2.36
C SER A 178 -9.54 8.60 1.65
N PHE A 179 -10.22 9.48 0.90
CA PHE A 179 -9.57 10.61 0.25
C PHE A 179 -9.03 11.62 1.27
N ARG A 180 -9.81 11.95 2.30
CA ARG A 180 -9.32 12.83 3.37
C ARG A 180 -8.15 12.20 4.11
N CYS A 181 -8.17 10.90 4.38
CA CYS A 181 -7.02 10.19 4.93
C CYS A 181 -5.77 10.37 4.05
N LEU A 182 -5.92 10.29 2.71
CA LEU A 182 -4.83 10.49 1.77
C LEU A 182 -4.29 11.92 1.79
N MET A 183 -5.18 12.92 1.70
CA MET A 183 -4.79 14.32 1.52
C MET A 183 -4.30 14.96 2.82
N ASP A 184 -4.90 14.61 3.95
CA ASP A 184 -4.61 15.22 5.25
C ASP A 184 -3.51 14.48 6.04
N ARG A 185 -2.81 13.53 5.39
CA ARG A 185 -1.77 12.74 6.05
C ARG A 185 -0.62 13.61 6.56
N ASP A 186 -0.14 13.28 7.73
CA ASP A 186 1.03 13.94 8.34
C ASP A 186 2.34 13.56 7.64
N ASP A 187 3.30 14.46 7.64
CA ASP A 187 4.67 14.21 7.19
C ASP A 187 5.45 13.51 8.31
N ILE A 188 5.90 12.29 8.03
CA ILE A 188 6.74 11.50 8.95
C ILE A 188 8.20 11.40 8.49
N THR A 189 8.61 12.18 7.50
CA THR A 189 9.99 12.17 6.96
C THR A 189 11.03 12.35 8.06
N GLY A 190 10.78 13.28 9.01
CA GLY A 190 11.68 13.52 10.14
C GLY A 190 11.77 12.36 11.16
N ARG A 191 10.92 11.35 11.04
CA ARG A 191 10.87 10.18 11.93
C ARG A 191 11.43 8.91 11.29
N LEU A 192 11.82 8.93 10.03
CA LEU A 192 12.34 7.75 9.32
C LEU A 192 13.54 7.11 10.04
N GLY A 193 14.41 7.92 10.66
CA GLY A 193 15.56 7.43 11.43
C GLY A 193 15.21 6.59 12.65
N GLU A 194 13.95 6.61 13.13
CA GLU A 194 13.47 5.73 14.21
C GLU A 194 13.23 4.28 13.74
N ILE A 195 13.10 4.06 12.42
CA ILE A 195 12.83 2.75 11.81
C ILE A 195 14.15 2.08 11.46
N SER A 196 14.61 1.17 12.32
CA SER A 196 15.91 0.52 12.21
C SER A 196 15.89 -0.90 11.61
N ILE A 197 14.72 -1.37 11.17
CA ILE A 197 14.53 -2.68 10.53
C ILE A 197 14.94 -2.63 9.04
N PRO A 198 15.28 -3.79 8.42
CA PRO A 198 15.60 -3.84 6.99
C PRO A 198 14.42 -3.38 6.11
N ALA A 199 14.70 -2.68 5.02
CA ALA A 199 13.70 -2.25 4.07
C ALA A 199 14.15 -2.49 2.61
N LEU A 200 13.23 -3.01 1.79
CA LEU A 200 13.30 -3.01 0.34
C LEU A 200 12.40 -1.91 -0.19
N ILE A 201 12.94 -1.03 -1.03
CA ILE A 201 12.20 0.04 -1.69
C ILE A 201 12.23 -0.27 -3.19
N LEU A 202 11.05 -0.40 -3.79
CA LEU A 202 10.87 -0.58 -5.23
C LEU A 202 10.14 0.64 -5.77
N HIS A 203 10.63 1.25 -6.86
CA HIS A 203 10.00 2.45 -7.38
C HIS A 203 10.07 2.52 -8.89
N GLY A 204 8.91 2.72 -9.53
CA GLY A 204 8.81 2.83 -10.97
C GLY A 204 9.47 4.10 -11.51
N THR A 205 10.32 3.98 -12.54
CA THR A 205 10.96 5.17 -13.13
C THR A 205 10.01 6.02 -13.97
N ALA A 206 8.82 5.49 -14.29
CA ALA A 206 7.72 6.19 -14.96
C ALA A 206 6.51 6.43 -14.02
N ASP A 207 6.72 6.44 -12.70
CA ASP A 207 5.70 6.78 -11.72
C ASP A 207 5.23 8.23 -11.92
N ALA A 208 3.95 8.40 -12.28
CA ALA A 208 3.34 9.70 -12.54
C ALA A 208 2.77 10.36 -11.27
N ALA A 209 2.61 9.61 -10.18
CA ALA A 209 2.06 10.10 -8.92
C ALA A 209 3.15 10.51 -7.92
N ILE A 210 4.18 9.67 -7.73
CA ILE A 210 5.22 9.89 -6.73
C ILE A 210 6.59 9.90 -7.43
N PRO A 211 7.32 11.03 -7.43
CA PRO A 211 8.64 11.10 -8.07
C PRO A 211 9.67 10.21 -7.37
N MET A 212 10.61 9.63 -8.14
CA MET A 212 11.74 8.81 -7.65
C MET A 212 12.51 9.44 -6.47
N ALA A 213 12.65 10.77 -6.45
CA ALA A 213 13.29 11.50 -5.36
C ALA A 213 12.67 11.21 -3.98
N LYS A 214 11.37 10.85 -3.93
CA LYS A 214 10.70 10.48 -2.67
C LYS A 214 11.15 9.10 -2.18
N ALA A 215 11.43 8.17 -3.08
CA ALA A 215 12.02 6.87 -2.74
C ALA A 215 13.49 7.02 -2.28
N GLU A 216 14.24 7.97 -2.84
CA GLU A 216 15.59 8.31 -2.36
C GLU A 216 15.56 8.87 -0.94
N VAL A 217 14.57 9.72 -0.61
CA VAL A 217 14.35 10.20 0.76
C VAL A 217 14.07 9.05 1.73
N LEU A 218 13.29 8.05 1.33
CA LEU A 218 13.07 6.85 2.15
C LEU A 218 14.38 6.09 2.39
N ARG A 219 15.16 5.81 1.31
CA ARG A 219 16.43 5.10 1.41
C ARG A 219 17.41 5.80 2.35
N ASP A 220 17.52 7.11 2.21
CA ASP A 220 18.53 7.90 2.94
C ASP A 220 18.09 8.24 4.36
N GLY A 221 16.77 8.25 4.62
CA GLY A 221 16.20 8.61 5.91
C GLY A 221 15.99 7.44 6.87
N LEU A 222 15.77 6.22 6.36
CA LEU A 222 15.55 5.05 7.22
C LEU A 222 16.78 4.74 8.08
N GLY A 223 16.56 4.45 9.36
CA GLY A 223 17.63 4.17 10.34
C GLY A 223 18.23 2.77 10.21
N GLY A 224 17.61 1.86 9.46
CA GLY A 224 18.08 0.51 9.18
C GLY A 224 18.64 0.35 7.77
N PRO A 225 19.10 -0.87 7.42
CA PRO A 225 19.53 -1.16 6.05
C PRO A 225 18.37 -0.98 5.05
N ALA A 226 18.51 -0.11 4.08
CA ALA A 226 17.51 0.16 3.06
C ALA A 226 18.12 0.00 1.66
N GLU A 227 17.50 -0.85 0.84
CA GLU A 227 17.86 -1.05 -0.55
C GLU A 227 16.80 -0.43 -1.46
N LEU A 228 17.23 0.46 -2.38
CA LEU A 228 16.36 1.04 -3.41
C LEU A 228 16.67 0.39 -4.76
N ILE A 229 15.67 -0.24 -5.34
CA ILE A 229 15.73 -0.85 -6.68
C ILE A 229 14.78 -0.10 -7.61
N PRO A 230 15.28 0.68 -8.57
CA PRO A 230 14.44 1.28 -9.60
C PRO A 230 13.83 0.20 -10.50
N VAL A 231 12.53 0.32 -10.75
CA VAL A 231 11.79 -0.51 -11.70
C VAL A 231 11.71 0.26 -13.02
N GLU A 232 12.60 -0.04 -13.93
CA GLU A 232 12.74 0.69 -15.20
C GLU A 232 11.45 0.60 -16.04
N GLY A 233 10.88 1.77 -16.39
CA GLY A 233 9.60 1.87 -17.08
C GLY A 233 8.36 1.59 -16.21
N GLY A 234 8.54 1.23 -14.94
CA GLY A 234 7.44 0.95 -14.02
C GLY A 234 6.55 2.17 -13.80
N SER A 235 5.23 1.97 -13.84
CA SER A 235 4.22 2.98 -13.50
C SER A 235 4.11 3.14 -11.98
N HIS A 236 3.16 3.97 -11.49
CA HIS A 236 2.85 4.08 -10.06
C HIS A 236 2.43 2.73 -9.43
N ALA A 237 1.79 1.83 -10.17
CA ALA A 237 1.58 0.45 -9.75
C ALA A 237 2.65 -0.46 -10.37
N SER A 238 3.93 -0.27 -10.01
CA SER A 238 5.04 -1.01 -10.62
C SER A 238 4.95 -2.52 -10.40
N ASN A 239 4.34 -2.96 -9.31
CA ASN A 239 4.05 -4.36 -9.02
C ASN A 239 3.08 -5.01 -10.01
N LEU A 240 2.24 -4.21 -10.68
CA LEU A 240 1.32 -4.65 -11.72
C LEU A 240 1.92 -4.45 -13.12
N SER A 241 2.59 -3.32 -13.37
CA SER A 241 3.16 -3.04 -14.69
C SER A 241 4.40 -3.86 -15.01
N HIS A 242 5.19 -4.20 -13.98
CA HIS A 242 6.45 -4.94 -14.11
C HIS A 242 6.55 -6.07 -13.07
N PRO A 243 5.56 -7.01 -13.03
CA PRO A 243 5.47 -8.01 -11.97
C PRO A 243 6.70 -8.90 -11.85
N ASP A 244 7.30 -9.31 -12.96
CA ASP A 244 8.46 -10.22 -12.94
C ASP A 244 9.66 -9.58 -12.22
N ARG A 245 9.93 -8.30 -12.49
CA ARG A 245 11.03 -7.58 -11.85
C ARG A 245 10.78 -7.35 -10.37
N VAL A 246 9.57 -6.92 -10.03
CA VAL A 246 9.15 -6.73 -8.64
C VAL A 246 9.20 -8.05 -7.88
N ASN A 247 8.65 -9.12 -8.44
CA ASN A 247 8.65 -10.46 -7.82
C ASN A 247 10.05 -11.01 -7.58
N ALA A 248 10.97 -10.83 -8.53
CA ALA A 248 12.36 -11.27 -8.37
C ALA A 248 13.05 -10.52 -7.22
N ALA A 249 12.87 -9.22 -7.11
CA ALA A 249 13.41 -8.40 -6.02
C ALA A 249 12.80 -8.78 -4.66
N LEU A 250 11.48 -8.95 -4.60
CA LEU A 250 10.77 -9.40 -3.40
C LEU A 250 11.29 -10.73 -2.89
N LEU A 251 11.36 -11.75 -3.75
CA LEU A 251 11.88 -13.07 -3.39
C LEU A 251 13.32 -13.00 -2.88
N GLY A 252 14.18 -12.25 -3.59
CA GLY A 252 15.58 -12.06 -3.20
C GLY A 252 15.69 -11.46 -1.80
N PHE A 253 14.96 -10.39 -1.54
CA PHE A 253 14.94 -9.71 -0.24
C PHE A 253 14.38 -10.60 0.88
N LEU A 254 13.20 -11.19 0.67
CA LEU A 254 12.55 -12.02 1.69
C LEU A 254 13.39 -13.24 2.09
N ARG A 255 14.08 -13.88 1.13
CA ARG A 255 14.99 -15.00 1.38
C ARG A 255 16.26 -14.58 2.13
N SER A 256 16.68 -13.32 2.02
CA SER A 256 17.86 -12.78 2.71
C SER A 256 17.62 -12.45 4.19
N LEU A 257 16.34 -12.33 4.59
CA LEU A 257 16.00 -12.00 5.96
C LEU A 257 16.34 -13.17 6.92
N PRO A 258 16.95 -12.89 8.09
CA PRO A 258 17.23 -13.93 9.09
C PRO A 258 15.93 -14.62 9.51
N GLY A 259 15.98 -15.90 9.86
CA GLY A 259 14.83 -16.72 10.25
C GLY A 259 14.10 -16.25 11.52
#